data_0da479c5939b8f6fce874d1ebaf8b42d
#
_entry.id   0da479c5939b8f6fce874d1ebaf8b42d
#
_cell.length_a   1.000
_cell.length_b   1.000
_cell.length_c   1.000
_cell.angle_alpha   90.00
_cell.angle_beta   90.00
_cell.angle_gamma   90.00
#
_symmetry.space_group_name_H-M   'P 1'
#
loop_
_entity.id
_entity.type
_entity.pdbx_description
1 polymer ?
#
loop_
_entity_poly.entity_id
_entity_poly.type
_entity_poly.pdbx_seq_one_letter_code
_entity_poly.pdbx_strand_id
1 'polypeptide(L)'
;MSGPEIVFENTESVPSVLETAATGEIAEVYSDIRKTLGTSVVNLIWRNLATIQGALPWTWSAVRPLYLGAAAGHAEAVRRTLRLPETTKLSTKVLAAAGIDGNARKEIRTILDSYHHTNALALVVLSALLERYDRSAGQAVDVTEANAPEAVRTELPALPAMTALPGEARHLIIELNGYGEDGAPYLIASMYRHLAYWPAYLAIIRDLLAPLQADGSLNALTRSARVLGRAHGKVLARQLEPAPPPPALQDALASCRLFVEHPIARMTGICALIRGATEA
;
A
#
# COMPACT_ATOMS: atom_id res chain seq x y z
N MET A 1 7.20 -7.09 -30.91
CA MET A 1 6.40 -5.84 -30.92
C MET A 1 6.68 -5.15 -29.61
N SER A 2 7.41 -4.04 -29.64
CA SER A 2 7.72 -3.25 -28.45
C SER A 2 6.41 -2.67 -27.92
N GLY A 3 6.08 -2.96 -26.66
CA GLY A 3 4.94 -2.33 -25.99
C GLY A 3 5.14 -0.81 -25.90
N PRO A 4 4.07 -0.04 -25.63
CA PRO A 4 4.16 1.40 -25.55
C PRO A 4 5.16 1.78 -24.45
N GLU A 5 6.11 2.64 -24.80
CA GLU A 5 7.06 3.22 -23.85
C GLU A 5 6.28 4.11 -22.89
N ILE A 6 6.23 3.72 -21.60
CA ILE A 6 5.55 4.53 -20.58
C ILE A 6 6.46 5.71 -20.25
N VAL A 7 6.11 6.87 -20.76
CA VAL A 7 6.79 8.13 -20.46
C VAL A 7 6.22 8.65 -19.14
N PHE A 8 7.03 8.62 -18.08
CA PHE A 8 6.70 9.29 -16.82
C PHE A 8 7.05 10.77 -16.94
N GLU A 9 6.06 11.61 -17.14
CA GLU A 9 6.24 13.08 -17.17
C GLU A 9 6.66 13.63 -15.79
N ASN A 10 6.40 12.88 -14.72
CA ASN A 10 6.74 13.22 -13.34
C ASN A 10 7.46 12.06 -12.64
N THR A 11 8.11 12.34 -11.52
CA THR A 11 8.78 11.34 -10.66
C THR A 11 7.81 10.31 -10.05
N GLU A 12 6.51 10.56 -10.12
CA GLU A 12 5.42 9.73 -9.60
C GLU A 12 4.49 9.26 -10.73
N SER A 13 3.81 8.13 -10.53
CA SER A 13 2.85 7.56 -11.49
C SER A 13 1.50 8.28 -11.53
N VAL A 14 1.24 9.18 -10.58
CA VAL A 14 0.05 10.04 -10.49
C VAL A 14 0.46 11.40 -9.94
N PRO A 15 -0.35 12.47 -10.16
CA PRO A 15 -0.12 13.75 -9.52
C PRO A 15 0.04 13.59 -8.01
N SER A 16 1.05 14.22 -7.43
CA SER A 16 1.30 14.15 -6.00
C SER A 16 2.05 15.38 -5.49
N VAL A 17 1.77 15.80 -4.26
CA VAL A 17 2.59 16.80 -3.56
C VAL A 17 3.70 16.05 -2.84
N LEU A 18 4.95 16.30 -3.21
CA LEU A 18 6.11 15.70 -2.55
C LEU A 18 6.21 16.19 -1.10
N GLU A 19 6.71 15.34 -0.21
CA GLU A 19 6.87 15.71 1.21
C GLU A 19 7.78 16.93 1.39
N THR A 20 8.83 17.03 0.56
CA THR A 20 9.77 18.17 0.55
C THR A 20 9.17 19.47 -0.01
N ALA A 21 8.08 19.39 -0.76
CA ALA A 21 7.38 20.53 -1.34
C ALA A 21 6.12 20.93 -0.54
N ALA A 22 5.73 20.14 0.46
CA ALA A 22 4.57 20.40 1.27
C ALA A 22 4.78 21.59 2.20
N THR A 23 3.82 22.51 2.23
CA THR A 23 3.82 23.71 3.09
C THR A 23 2.46 23.90 3.77
N GLY A 24 2.39 24.71 4.81
CA GLY A 24 1.15 25.06 5.52
C GLY A 24 0.39 23.82 5.99
N GLU A 25 -0.92 23.82 5.80
CA GLU A 25 -1.83 22.76 6.24
C GLU A 25 -1.43 21.37 5.70
N ILE A 26 -0.95 21.28 4.44
CA ILE A 26 -0.51 20.00 3.86
C ILE A 26 0.67 19.43 4.66
N ALA A 27 1.65 20.26 5.00
CA ALA A 27 2.82 19.83 5.79
C ALA A 27 2.42 19.37 7.20
N GLU A 28 1.47 20.07 7.83
CA GLU A 28 0.94 19.71 9.15
C GLU A 28 0.22 18.36 9.12
N VAL A 29 -0.66 18.15 8.11
CA VAL A 29 -1.35 16.87 7.92
C VAL A 29 -0.35 15.74 7.65
N TYR A 30 0.67 15.96 6.82
CA TYR A 30 1.72 14.95 6.58
C TYR A 30 2.48 14.60 7.85
N SER A 31 2.79 15.59 8.68
CA SER A 31 3.44 15.35 9.98
C SER A 31 2.58 14.48 10.89
N ASP A 32 1.27 14.77 10.97
CA ASP A 32 0.34 14.01 11.80
C ASP A 32 0.11 12.60 11.25
N ILE A 33 0.05 12.42 9.92
CA ILE A 33 0.00 11.10 9.26
C ILE A 33 1.21 10.26 9.68
N ARG A 34 2.44 10.77 9.53
CA ARG A 34 3.65 10.04 9.93
C ARG A 34 3.63 9.65 11.41
N LYS A 35 3.24 10.58 12.26
CA LYS A 35 3.13 10.34 13.70
C LYS A 35 2.09 9.27 14.04
N THR A 36 0.91 9.34 13.41
CA THR A 36 -0.21 8.44 13.66
C THR A 36 0.07 7.04 13.13
N LEU A 37 0.66 6.92 11.94
CA LEU A 37 0.97 5.63 11.31
C LEU A 37 2.30 5.02 11.78
N GLY A 38 3.13 5.76 12.51
CA GLY A 38 4.43 5.28 12.97
C GLY A 38 5.44 5.03 11.84
N THR A 39 5.36 5.78 10.75
CA THR A 39 6.26 5.66 9.58
C THR A 39 6.92 6.99 9.28
N SER A 40 8.12 6.97 8.69
CA SER A 40 8.83 8.18 8.29
C SER A 40 8.37 8.75 6.94
N VAL A 41 7.57 8.02 6.17
CA VAL A 41 7.12 8.42 4.83
C VAL A 41 5.61 8.58 4.74
N VAL A 42 5.14 9.50 3.92
CA VAL A 42 3.73 9.69 3.60
C VAL A 42 3.38 8.85 2.38
N ASN A 43 2.46 7.89 2.54
CA ASN A 43 2.02 7.01 1.46
C ASN A 43 1.44 7.82 0.28
N LEU A 44 1.59 7.29 -0.93
CA LEU A 44 1.23 7.97 -2.19
C LEU A 44 -0.23 8.44 -2.23
N ILE A 45 -1.16 7.69 -1.63
CA ILE A 45 -2.58 8.11 -1.57
C ILE A 45 -2.75 9.48 -0.91
N TRP A 46 -2.07 9.73 0.23
CA TRP A 46 -2.16 11.01 0.93
C TRP A 46 -1.52 12.14 0.12
N ARG A 47 -0.41 11.86 -0.56
CA ARG A 47 0.27 12.81 -1.45
C ARG A 47 -0.55 13.13 -2.70
N ASN A 48 -1.32 12.16 -3.21
CA ASN A 48 -2.25 12.37 -4.31
C ASN A 48 -3.47 13.18 -3.85
N LEU A 49 -4.08 12.87 -2.71
CA LEU A 49 -5.18 13.66 -2.15
C LEU A 49 -4.80 15.12 -1.91
N ALA A 50 -3.52 15.41 -1.64
CA ALA A 50 -3.03 16.78 -1.49
C ALA A 50 -3.09 17.61 -2.78
N THR A 51 -3.23 16.99 -3.94
CA THR A 51 -3.41 17.68 -5.24
C THR A 51 -4.87 18.07 -5.52
N ILE A 52 -5.82 17.56 -4.72
CA ILE A 52 -7.26 17.77 -4.86
C ILE A 52 -7.71 18.77 -3.80
N GLN A 53 -8.39 19.82 -4.20
CA GLN A 53 -8.74 20.93 -3.32
C GLN A 53 -9.53 20.48 -2.08
N GLY A 54 -8.96 20.68 -0.89
CA GLY A 54 -9.55 20.34 0.40
C GLY A 54 -9.65 18.84 0.69
N ALA A 55 -9.25 17.95 -0.25
CA ALA A 55 -9.44 16.53 -0.10
C ALA A 55 -8.55 15.90 0.98
N LEU A 56 -7.26 16.27 1.03
CA LEU A 56 -6.34 15.72 2.04
C LEU A 56 -6.77 16.03 3.48
N PRO A 57 -6.96 17.31 3.89
CA PRO A 57 -7.32 17.60 5.27
C PRO A 57 -8.68 17.02 5.64
N TRP A 58 -9.65 17.05 4.73
CA TRP A 58 -10.96 16.46 4.95
C TRP A 58 -10.88 14.94 5.14
N THR A 59 -10.25 14.23 4.21
CA THR A 59 -10.11 12.78 4.29
C THR A 59 -9.39 12.37 5.56
N TRP A 60 -8.26 13.03 5.87
CA TRP A 60 -7.50 12.72 7.06
C TRP A 60 -8.28 12.99 8.35
N SER A 61 -8.93 14.13 8.46
CA SER A 61 -9.77 14.46 9.61
C SER A 61 -10.88 13.42 9.84
N ALA A 62 -11.53 12.98 8.76
CA ALA A 62 -12.60 11.98 8.83
C ALA A 62 -12.08 10.61 9.32
N VAL A 63 -10.92 10.15 8.83
CA VAL A 63 -10.46 8.78 9.10
C VAL A 63 -9.45 8.67 10.25
N ARG A 64 -8.83 9.75 10.67
CA ARG A 64 -7.84 9.74 11.76
C ARG A 64 -8.32 9.06 13.05
N PRO A 65 -9.55 9.28 13.52
CA PRO A 65 -10.05 8.58 14.71
C PRO A 65 -10.03 7.05 14.58
N LEU A 66 -10.28 6.51 13.38
CA LEU A 66 -10.19 5.06 13.14
C LEU A 66 -8.76 4.55 13.33
N TYR A 67 -7.76 5.28 12.83
CA TYR A 67 -6.34 4.92 13.01
C TYR A 67 -5.91 4.90 14.47
N LEU A 68 -6.47 5.78 15.29
CA LEU A 68 -6.21 5.85 16.72
C LEU A 68 -7.02 4.83 17.55
N GLY A 69 -8.00 4.17 16.92
CA GLY A 69 -8.93 3.24 17.56
C GLY A 69 -8.94 1.86 16.91
N ALA A 70 -10.09 1.47 16.38
CA ALA A 70 -10.37 0.09 15.95
C ALA A 70 -9.63 -0.38 14.70
N ALA A 71 -9.05 0.51 13.87
CA ALA A 71 -8.46 0.13 12.60
C ALA A 71 -7.35 -0.92 12.75
N ALA A 72 -6.55 -0.87 13.82
CA ALA A 72 -5.47 -1.83 14.04
C ALA A 72 -5.99 -3.27 14.18
N GLY A 73 -7.05 -3.48 14.94
CA GLY A 73 -7.69 -4.79 15.13
C GLY A 73 -8.29 -5.33 13.82
N HIS A 74 -8.96 -4.47 13.07
CA HIS A 74 -9.53 -4.84 11.76
C HIS A 74 -8.45 -5.13 10.71
N ALA A 75 -7.38 -4.35 10.65
CA ALA A 75 -6.26 -4.61 9.76
C ALA A 75 -5.55 -5.93 10.09
N GLU A 76 -5.39 -6.24 11.39
CA GLU A 76 -4.83 -7.52 11.82
C GLU A 76 -5.74 -8.70 11.47
N ALA A 77 -7.05 -8.55 11.61
CA ALA A 77 -8.00 -9.56 11.18
C ALA A 77 -7.91 -9.83 9.66
N VAL A 78 -7.78 -8.78 8.83
CA VAL A 78 -7.51 -8.94 7.39
C VAL A 78 -6.24 -9.75 7.16
N ARG A 79 -5.12 -9.39 7.81
CA ARG A 79 -3.84 -10.10 7.65
C ARG A 79 -3.93 -11.58 8.01
N ARG A 80 -4.64 -11.93 9.08
CA ARG A 80 -4.80 -13.32 9.54
C ARG A 80 -5.75 -14.13 8.67
N THR A 81 -6.77 -13.49 8.12
CA THR A 81 -7.78 -14.16 7.29
C THR A 81 -7.33 -14.35 5.85
N LEU A 82 -6.42 -13.48 5.37
CA LEU A 82 -5.91 -13.53 4.02
C LEU A 82 -5.07 -14.80 3.80
N ARG A 83 -5.57 -15.70 2.96
CA ARG A 83 -4.89 -16.95 2.62
C ARG A 83 -3.79 -16.67 1.59
N LEU A 84 -2.56 -16.72 2.05
CA LEU A 84 -1.40 -16.56 1.18
C LEU A 84 -1.12 -17.86 0.43
N PRO A 85 -0.84 -17.83 -0.90
CA PRO A 85 -0.37 -19.00 -1.62
C PRO A 85 0.97 -19.47 -1.06
N GLU A 86 1.25 -20.77 -1.20
CA GLU A 86 2.54 -21.33 -0.79
C GLU A 86 3.67 -20.79 -1.67
N THR A 87 4.79 -20.47 -1.05
CA THR A 87 5.98 -19.98 -1.72
C THR A 87 7.25 -20.62 -1.13
N THR A 88 8.29 -20.72 -1.95
CA THR A 88 9.62 -21.10 -1.50
C THR A 88 10.18 -20.02 -0.56
N LYS A 89 10.81 -20.43 0.53
CA LYS A 89 11.51 -19.51 1.43
C LYS A 89 12.81 -19.02 0.79
N LEU A 90 13.03 -17.73 0.86
CA LEU A 90 14.28 -17.09 0.48
C LEU A 90 15.25 -17.18 1.66
N SER A 91 16.05 -18.26 1.67
CA SER A 91 16.99 -18.50 2.75
C SER A 91 18.08 -17.42 2.80
N THR A 92 18.66 -17.21 3.97
CA THR A 92 19.80 -16.30 4.16
C THR A 92 20.95 -16.62 3.22
N LYS A 93 21.16 -17.91 2.89
CA LYS A 93 22.21 -18.37 1.97
C LYS A 93 21.94 -17.93 0.52
N VAL A 94 20.69 -18.04 0.06
CA VAL A 94 20.27 -17.58 -1.27
C VAL A 94 20.42 -16.07 -1.39
N LEU A 95 19.96 -15.32 -0.38
CA LEU A 95 20.09 -13.88 -0.35
C LEU A 95 21.54 -13.41 -0.33
N ALA A 96 22.39 -14.05 0.48
CA ALA A 96 23.83 -13.73 0.54
C ALA A 96 24.53 -14.00 -0.81
N ALA A 97 24.18 -15.08 -1.51
CA ALA A 97 24.71 -15.37 -2.84
C ALA A 97 24.34 -14.31 -3.89
N ALA A 98 23.22 -13.62 -3.69
CA ALA A 98 22.79 -12.48 -4.51
C ALA A 98 23.34 -11.12 -4.03
N GLY A 99 24.28 -11.10 -3.09
CA GLY A 99 24.87 -9.88 -2.53
C GLY A 99 24.00 -9.16 -1.48
N ILE A 100 22.95 -9.81 -0.99
CA ILE A 100 22.09 -9.27 0.08
C ILE A 100 22.67 -9.71 1.43
N ASP A 101 23.49 -8.87 2.01
CA ASP A 101 24.11 -9.14 3.31
C ASP A 101 23.16 -8.98 4.50
N GLY A 102 23.67 -9.14 5.72
CA GLY A 102 22.87 -9.06 6.94
C GLY A 102 22.24 -7.67 7.18
N ASN A 103 22.92 -6.58 6.78
CA ASN A 103 22.40 -5.22 6.91
C ASN A 103 21.31 -4.96 5.87
N ALA A 104 21.57 -5.31 4.61
CA ALA A 104 20.58 -5.21 3.54
C ALA A 104 19.28 -5.99 3.89
N ARG A 105 19.40 -7.20 4.47
CA ARG A 105 18.24 -7.99 4.91
C ARG A 105 17.42 -7.27 5.99
N LYS A 106 18.09 -6.66 6.96
CA LYS A 106 17.40 -5.88 8.01
C LYS A 106 16.65 -4.69 7.43
N GLU A 107 17.27 -3.93 6.51
CA GLU A 107 16.64 -2.80 5.85
C GLU A 107 15.46 -3.24 4.97
N ILE A 108 15.63 -4.29 4.15
CA ILE A 108 14.54 -4.91 3.39
C ILE A 108 13.39 -5.33 4.30
N ARG A 109 13.71 -5.97 5.43
CA ARG A 109 12.70 -6.38 6.40
C ARG A 109 11.95 -5.19 6.99
N THR A 110 12.65 -4.13 7.36
CA THR A 110 12.05 -2.88 7.86
C THR A 110 11.09 -2.26 6.84
N ILE A 111 11.49 -2.23 5.57
CA ILE A 111 10.63 -1.76 4.47
C ILE A 111 9.37 -2.64 4.38
N LEU A 112 9.53 -3.95 4.33
CA LEU A 112 8.41 -4.88 4.23
C LEU A 112 7.47 -4.79 5.45
N ASP A 113 8.01 -4.67 6.65
CA ASP A 113 7.23 -4.51 7.88
C ASP A 113 6.40 -3.22 7.88
N SER A 114 7.00 -2.11 7.42
CA SER A 114 6.31 -0.83 7.28
C SER A 114 5.15 -0.89 6.28
N TYR A 115 5.39 -1.44 5.09
CA TYR A 115 4.32 -1.59 4.08
C TYR A 115 3.27 -2.62 4.47
N HIS A 116 3.66 -3.70 5.13
CA HIS A 116 2.72 -4.70 5.66
C HIS A 116 1.78 -4.07 6.72
N HIS A 117 2.32 -3.19 7.56
CA HIS A 117 1.54 -2.44 8.54
C HIS A 117 0.61 -1.44 7.87
N THR A 118 1.14 -0.54 7.05
CA THR A 118 0.40 0.61 6.54
C THR A 118 -0.61 0.26 5.45
N ASN A 119 -0.35 -0.75 4.59
CA ASN A 119 -1.29 -1.13 3.53
C ASN A 119 -2.59 -1.73 4.10
N ALA A 120 -2.50 -2.64 5.06
CA ALA A 120 -3.70 -3.24 5.67
C ALA A 120 -4.54 -2.20 6.43
N LEU A 121 -3.89 -1.26 7.14
CA LEU A 121 -4.56 -0.14 7.78
C LEU A 121 -5.28 0.75 6.76
N ALA A 122 -4.57 1.17 5.70
CA ALA A 122 -5.16 2.00 4.65
C ALA A 122 -6.32 1.28 3.96
N LEU A 123 -6.20 -0.03 3.72
CA LEU A 123 -7.25 -0.83 3.10
C LEU A 123 -8.56 -0.76 3.88
N VAL A 124 -8.54 -1.02 5.18
CA VAL A 124 -9.78 -1.06 5.98
C VAL A 124 -10.33 0.34 6.25
N VAL A 125 -9.47 1.33 6.47
CA VAL A 125 -9.87 2.70 6.82
C VAL A 125 -10.43 3.45 5.61
N LEU A 126 -9.77 3.37 4.45
CA LEU A 126 -10.27 4.02 3.24
C LEU A 126 -11.50 3.28 2.68
N SER A 127 -11.58 1.95 2.86
CA SER A 127 -12.82 1.23 2.58
C SER A 127 -13.97 1.73 3.46
N ALA A 128 -13.73 2.04 4.74
CA ALA A 128 -14.75 2.61 5.61
C ALA A 128 -15.25 3.97 5.11
N LEU A 129 -14.33 4.83 4.68
CA LEU A 129 -14.69 6.12 4.08
C LEU A 129 -15.56 5.95 2.83
N LEU A 130 -15.16 5.05 1.93
CA LEU A 130 -15.93 4.75 0.71
C LEU A 130 -17.31 4.19 1.06
N GLU A 131 -17.44 3.23 1.96
CA GLU A 131 -18.73 2.68 2.40
C GLU A 131 -19.63 3.74 3.03
N ARG A 132 -19.08 4.73 3.74
CA ARG A 132 -19.83 5.84 4.34
C ARG A 132 -20.46 6.77 3.32
N TYR A 133 -19.77 7.04 2.21
CA TYR A 133 -20.18 8.05 1.24
C TYR A 133 -20.71 7.48 -0.08
N ASP A 134 -20.42 6.23 -0.41
CA ASP A 134 -20.80 5.61 -1.69
C ASP A 134 -22.13 4.82 -1.62
N ARG A 135 -22.78 4.73 -0.50
CA ARG A 135 -24.11 4.09 -0.28
C ARG A 135 -24.40 2.84 -1.11
N SER A 136 -23.38 2.12 -1.57
CA SER A 136 -23.59 0.85 -2.27
C SER A 136 -24.08 -0.19 -1.26
N ALA A 137 -25.35 -0.51 -1.36
CA ALA A 137 -26.03 -1.49 -0.51
C ALA A 137 -25.50 -2.89 -0.78
N GLY A 138 -24.44 -3.28 -0.09
CA GLY A 138 -24.01 -4.66 -0.02
C GLY A 138 -24.45 -5.30 1.31
N GLN A 139 -24.69 -6.61 1.31
CA GLN A 139 -25.01 -7.35 2.54
C GLN A 139 -23.93 -7.13 3.61
N ALA A 140 -24.37 -6.90 4.85
CA ALA A 140 -23.47 -6.86 5.99
C ALA A 140 -22.87 -8.26 6.19
N VAL A 141 -21.56 -8.35 6.19
CA VAL A 141 -20.83 -9.54 6.59
C VAL A 141 -20.35 -9.28 8.01
N ASP A 142 -20.69 -10.17 8.93
CA ASP A 142 -20.18 -10.08 10.29
C ASP A 142 -18.70 -10.42 10.29
N VAL A 143 -17.88 -9.41 10.56
CA VAL A 143 -16.44 -9.57 10.78
C VAL A 143 -16.07 -9.01 12.14
N THR A 144 -15.15 -9.66 12.80
CA THR A 144 -14.61 -9.24 14.10
C THR A 144 -13.18 -8.76 13.97
N GLU A 145 -12.81 -7.82 14.82
CA GLU A 145 -11.42 -7.40 14.95
C GLU A 145 -10.58 -8.49 15.63
N ALA A 146 -9.27 -8.43 15.44
CA ALA A 146 -8.30 -9.29 16.11
C ALA A 146 -7.38 -8.46 17.00
N ASN A 147 -6.75 -9.09 17.99
CA ASN A 147 -5.72 -8.43 18.79
C ASN A 147 -4.55 -8.05 17.88
N ALA A 148 -4.33 -6.76 17.70
CA ALA A 148 -3.22 -6.22 16.91
C ALA A 148 -1.96 -6.13 17.79
N PRO A 149 -0.77 -6.43 17.23
CA PRO A 149 0.48 -6.13 17.90
C PRO A 149 0.67 -4.61 18.00
N GLU A 150 1.46 -4.18 18.97
CA GLU A 150 1.85 -2.79 19.10
C GLU A 150 2.60 -2.33 17.84
N ALA A 151 2.25 -1.14 17.34
CA ALA A 151 2.88 -0.60 16.16
C ALA A 151 4.31 -0.14 16.46
N VAL A 152 5.28 -0.72 15.77
CA VAL A 152 6.68 -0.33 15.84
C VAL A 152 6.93 0.82 14.88
N ARG A 153 7.55 1.91 15.37
CA ARG A 153 7.99 3.00 14.49
C ARG A 153 9.07 2.50 13.54
N THR A 154 8.89 2.79 12.25
CA THR A 154 9.84 2.41 11.21
C THR A 154 10.40 3.65 10.53
N GLU A 155 11.73 3.73 10.44
CA GLU A 155 12.40 4.71 9.59
C GLU A 155 12.78 4.05 8.28
N LEU A 156 12.27 4.61 7.18
CA LEU A 156 12.55 4.15 5.83
C LEU A 156 13.57 5.09 5.17
N PRO A 157 14.41 4.57 4.27
CA PRO A 157 15.24 5.42 3.42
C PRO A 157 14.35 6.33 2.55
N ALA A 158 14.94 7.36 1.95
CA ALA A 158 14.21 8.22 1.02
C ALA A 158 13.63 7.40 -0.14
N LEU A 159 12.39 7.68 -0.55
CA LEU A 159 11.78 6.98 -1.68
C LEU A 159 12.46 7.42 -2.99
N PRO A 160 13.14 6.51 -3.73
CA PRO A 160 13.81 6.91 -4.98
C PRO A 160 12.80 7.38 -6.03
N ALA A 161 13.11 8.45 -6.74
CA ALA A 161 12.33 8.83 -7.92
C ALA A 161 12.51 7.78 -9.03
N MET A 162 11.46 7.46 -9.78
CA MET A 162 11.57 6.50 -10.89
C MET A 162 12.64 6.91 -11.92
N THR A 163 12.76 8.21 -12.19
CA THR A 163 13.77 8.77 -13.10
C THR A 163 15.20 8.64 -12.61
N ALA A 164 15.42 8.51 -11.30
CA ALA A 164 16.73 8.34 -10.69
C ALA A 164 17.21 6.88 -10.65
N LEU A 165 16.31 5.92 -10.92
CA LEU A 165 16.63 4.50 -10.87
C LEU A 165 17.33 4.03 -12.16
N PRO A 166 18.26 3.05 -12.07
CA PRO A 166 18.81 2.37 -13.26
C PRO A 166 17.72 1.72 -14.11
N GLY A 167 17.95 1.65 -15.44
CA GLY A 167 16.98 1.11 -16.38
C GLY A 167 16.50 -0.31 -16.03
N GLU A 168 17.40 -1.18 -15.61
CA GLU A 168 17.07 -2.54 -15.18
C GLU A 168 16.13 -2.56 -13.97
N ALA A 169 16.42 -1.76 -12.94
CA ALA A 169 15.55 -1.66 -11.76
C ALA A 169 14.16 -1.12 -12.12
N ARG A 170 14.09 -0.13 -13.05
CA ARG A 170 12.79 0.37 -13.54
C ARG A 170 11.99 -0.71 -14.25
N HIS A 171 12.62 -1.52 -15.10
CA HIS A 171 11.95 -2.64 -15.77
C HIS A 171 11.37 -3.64 -14.78
N LEU A 172 12.16 -4.05 -13.79
CA LEU A 172 11.71 -4.96 -12.73
C LEU A 172 10.53 -4.39 -11.93
N ILE A 173 10.56 -3.09 -11.61
CA ILE A 173 9.45 -2.43 -10.91
C ILE A 173 8.19 -2.45 -11.76
N ILE A 174 8.28 -2.11 -13.05
CA ILE A 174 7.13 -2.08 -13.96
C ILE A 174 6.53 -3.48 -14.12
N GLU A 175 7.37 -4.50 -14.32
CA GLU A 175 6.94 -5.90 -14.41
C GLU A 175 6.22 -6.34 -13.13
N LEU A 176 6.87 -6.21 -11.98
CA LEU A 176 6.31 -6.57 -10.67
C LEU A 176 5.02 -5.79 -10.35
N ASN A 177 4.94 -4.55 -10.80
CA ASN A 177 3.75 -3.73 -10.59
C ASN A 177 2.54 -4.20 -11.40
N GLY A 178 2.74 -4.97 -12.47
CA GLY A 178 1.67 -5.66 -13.20
C GLY A 178 1.14 -6.92 -12.51
N TYR A 179 1.87 -7.48 -11.54
CA TYR A 179 1.48 -8.71 -10.88
C TYR A 179 0.29 -8.52 -9.92
N GLY A 180 -0.63 -9.49 -9.93
CA GLY A 180 -1.83 -9.46 -9.08
C GLY A 180 -2.94 -8.53 -9.57
N GLU A 181 -2.85 -8.03 -10.82
CA GLU A 181 -3.82 -7.10 -11.37
C GLU A 181 -4.16 -7.43 -12.83
N ASP A 182 -5.42 -7.25 -13.20
CA ASP A 182 -5.93 -7.47 -14.56
C ASP A 182 -6.12 -6.11 -15.24
N GLY A 183 -5.08 -5.59 -15.90
CA GLY A 183 -5.20 -4.40 -16.75
C GLY A 183 -5.49 -3.08 -16.04
N ALA A 184 -5.07 -2.94 -14.81
CA ALA A 184 -5.31 -1.77 -13.99
C ALA A 184 -4.47 -0.54 -14.38
N PRO A 185 -4.88 0.65 -13.93
CA PRO A 185 -4.07 1.86 -14.09
C PRO A 185 -2.68 1.69 -13.47
N TYR A 186 -1.69 2.30 -14.11
CA TYR A 186 -0.27 2.18 -13.76
C TYR A 186 0.10 2.96 -12.50
N LEU A 187 -0.53 2.60 -11.36
CA LEU A 187 -0.11 3.11 -10.07
C LEU A 187 1.09 2.31 -9.58
N ILE A 188 2.27 2.90 -9.66
CA ILE A 188 3.50 2.26 -9.18
C ILE A 188 3.49 2.19 -7.66
N ALA A 189 3.53 0.97 -7.13
CA ALA A 189 3.60 0.74 -5.70
C ALA A 189 4.94 1.22 -5.13
N SER A 190 4.90 2.13 -4.17
CA SER A 190 6.10 2.71 -3.55
C SER A 190 7.01 1.64 -2.88
N MET A 191 6.44 0.51 -2.46
CA MET A 191 7.20 -0.61 -1.90
C MET A 191 8.28 -1.10 -2.87
N TYR A 192 7.96 -1.31 -4.15
CA TYR A 192 8.94 -1.76 -5.13
C TYR A 192 10.02 -0.72 -5.38
N ARG A 193 9.69 0.57 -5.31
CA ARG A 193 10.66 1.65 -5.43
C ARG A 193 11.63 1.66 -4.25
N HIS A 194 11.17 1.45 -3.02
CA HIS A 194 12.05 1.29 -1.86
C HIS A 194 12.95 0.04 -1.99
N LEU A 195 12.41 -1.07 -2.48
CA LEU A 195 13.18 -2.29 -2.70
C LEU A 195 14.20 -2.16 -3.85
N ALA A 196 14.10 -1.14 -4.70
CA ALA A 196 15.05 -0.88 -5.77
C ALA A 196 16.45 -0.45 -5.31
N TYR A 197 16.65 -0.17 -4.04
CA TYR A 197 18.00 -0.09 -3.45
C TYR A 197 18.77 -1.41 -3.59
N TRP A 198 18.05 -2.55 -3.78
CA TRP A 198 18.60 -3.88 -4.01
C TRP A 198 18.00 -4.49 -5.28
N PRO A 199 18.49 -4.14 -6.49
CA PRO A 199 17.93 -4.68 -7.74
C PRO A 199 17.95 -6.20 -7.82
N ALA A 200 18.99 -6.84 -7.27
CA ALA A 200 19.05 -8.30 -7.18
C ALA A 200 17.93 -8.89 -6.35
N TYR A 201 17.48 -8.19 -5.28
CA TYR A 201 16.31 -8.62 -4.51
C TYR A 201 15.01 -8.47 -5.31
N LEU A 202 14.85 -7.38 -6.09
CA LEU A 202 13.71 -7.24 -7.00
C LEU A 202 13.65 -8.40 -8.01
N ALA A 203 14.79 -8.81 -8.57
CA ALA A 203 14.84 -9.96 -9.49
C ALA A 203 14.43 -11.26 -8.79
N ILE A 204 14.92 -11.51 -7.58
CA ILE A 204 14.55 -12.69 -6.78
C ILE A 204 13.04 -12.73 -6.49
N ILE A 205 12.44 -11.61 -6.08
CA ILE A 205 11.00 -11.60 -5.80
C ILE A 205 10.16 -11.67 -7.07
N ARG A 206 10.65 -11.19 -8.21
CA ARG A 206 10.01 -11.42 -9.51
C ARG A 206 9.95 -12.93 -9.80
N ASP A 207 11.07 -13.63 -9.69
CA ASP A 207 11.14 -15.06 -9.95
C ASP A 207 10.29 -15.88 -8.96
N LEU A 208 10.22 -15.43 -7.70
CA LEU A 208 9.33 -16.00 -6.68
C LEU A 208 7.86 -15.86 -7.03
N LEU A 209 7.46 -14.69 -7.56
CA LEU A 209 6.05 -14.34 -7.80
C LEU A 209 5.57 -14.75 -9.20
N ALA A 210 6.47 -14.93 -10.18
CA ALA A 210 6.10 -15.23 -11.57
C ALA A 210 5.23 -16.49 -11.73
N PRO A 211 5.47 -17.61 -11.06
CA PRO A 211 4.59 -18.79 -11.13
C PRO A 211 3.19 -18.50 -10.61
N LEU A 212 3.08 -17.73 -9.51
CA LEU A 212 1.81 -17.35 -8.90
C LEU A 212 1.03 -16.31 -9.72
N GLN A 213 1.73 -15.52 -10.52
CA GLN A 213 1.10 -14.65 -11.51
C GLN A 213 0.56 -15.48 -12.67
N ALA A 214 1.35 -16.46 -13.16
CA ALA A 214 0.98 -17.29 -14.29
C ALA A 214 -0.24 -18.18 -14.02
N ASP A 215 -0.40 -18.68 -12.80
CA ASP A 215 -1.54 -19.51 -12.38
C ASP A 215 -2.75 -18.70 -11.85
N GLY A 216 -2.64 -17.38 -11.79
CA GLY A 216 -3.70 -16.47 -11.30
C GLY A 216 -3.85 -16.37 -9.79
N SER A 217 -2.95 -17.00 -9.01
CA SER A 217 -2.99 -16.95 -7.54
C SER A 217 -2.83 -15.54 -6.99
N LEU A 218 -1.98 -14.70 -7.60
CA LEU A 218 -1.82 -13.31 -7.17
C LEU A 218 -3.08 -12.47 -7.43
N ASN A 219 -3.77 -12.70 -8.55
CA ASN A 219 -5.04 -12.03 -8.84
C ASN A 219 -6.14 -12.47 -7.86
N ALA A 220 -6.19 -13.75 -7.51
CA ALA A 220 -7.08 -14.26 -6.48
C ALA A 220 -6.79 -13.66 -5.10
N LEU A 221 -5.52 -13.51 -4.75
CA LEU A 221 -5.07 -12.90 -3.50
C LEU A 221 -5.51 -11.42 -3.42
N THR A 222 -5.35 -10.66 -4.50
CA THR A 222 -5.79 -9.26 -4.58
C THR A 222 -7.31 -9.14 -4.44
N ARG A 223 -8.07 -10.00 -5.14
CA ARG A 223 -9.55 -10.03 -4.99
C ARG A 223 -9.97 -10.34 -3.56
N SER A 224 -9.31 -11.29 -2.91
CA SER A 224 -9.57 -11.63 -1.49
C SER A 224 -9.30 -10.44 -0.57
N ALA A 225 -8.21 -9.72 -0.78
CA ALA A 225 -7.90 -8.51 -0.02
C ALA A 225 -8.97 -7.42 -0.19
N ARG A 226 -9.48 -7.20 -1.43
CA ARG A 226 -10.58 -6.25 -1.69
C ARG A 226 -11.86 -6.64 -0.92
N VAL A 227 -12.23 -7.92 -0.96
CA VAL A 227 -13.42 -8.42 -0.25
C VAL A 227 -13.31 -8.22 1.25
N LEU A 228 -12.16 -8.60 1.84
CA LEU A 228 -11.91 -8.40 3.27
C LEU A 228 -11.87 -6.92 3.64
N GLY A 229 -11.19 -6.10 2.83
CA GLY A 229 -11.15 -4.64 3.06
C GLY A 229 -12.54 -4.02 3.12
N ARG A 230 -13.42 -4.37 2.18
CA ARG A 230 -14.81 -3.90 2.17
C ARG A 230 -15.61 -4.41 3.37
N ALA A 231 -15.47 -5.69 3.73
CA ALA A 231 -16.18 -6.27 4.85
C ALA A 231 -15.83 -5.56 6.17
N HIS A 232 -14.54 -5.37 6.45
CA HIS A 232 -14.07 -4.65 7.63
C HIS A 232 -14.38 -3.15 7.53
N GLY A 233 -14.30 -2.56 6.33
CA GLY A 233 -14.69 -1.18 6.07
C GLY A 233 -16.14 -0.88 6.44
N LYS A 234 -17.08 -1.77 6.12
CA LYS A 234 -18.50 -1.62 6.50
C LYS A 234 -18.71 -1.53 8.01
N VAL A 235 -17.97 -2.28 8.79
CA VAL A 235 -18.04 -2.21 10.25
C VAL A 235 -17.49 -0.88 10.75
N LEU A 236 -16.31 -0.50 10.27
CA LEU A 236 -15.65 0.75 10.65
C LEU A 236 -16.41 2.00 10.18
N ALA A 237 -17.13 1.93 9.06
CA ALA A 237 -17.92 3.06 8.54
C ALA A 237 -18.97 3.60 9.53
N ARG A 238 -19.44 2.73 10.45
CA ARG A 238 -20.39 3.11 11.49
C ARG A 238 -19.76 4.02 12.57
N GLN A 239 -18.45 4.05 12.65
CA GLN A 239 -17.70 4.87 13.61
C GLN A 239 -17.24 6.20 13.02
N LEU A 240 -17.44 6.42 11.69
CA LEU A 240 -17.11 7.67 11.05
C LEU A 240 -18.15 8.73 11.37
N GLU A 241 -17.72 9.82 11.94
CA GLU A 241 -18.57 11.00 12.15
C GLU A 241 -18.81 11.73 10.83
N PRO A 242 -20.02 12.28 10.62
CA PRO A 242 -20.30 13.12 9.47
C PRO A 242 -19.44 14.39 9.52
N ALA A 243 -18.65 14.65 8.48
CA ALA A 243 -17.94 15.90 8.32
C ALA A 243 -18.45 16.63 7.06
N PRO A 244 -18.52 17.97 7.07
CA PRO A 244 -18.87 18.72 5.86
C PRO A 244 -17.93 18.34 4.72
N PRO A 245 -18.46 17.91 3.55
CA PRO A 245 -17.62 17.46 2.46
C PRO A 245 -16.85 18.62 1.82
N PRO A 246 -15.65 18.35 1.26
CA PRO A 246 -14.92 19.34 0.50
C PRO A 246 -15.63 19.63 -0.83
N PRO A 247 -15.34 20.77 -1.48
CA PRO A 247 -15.90 21.08 -2.80
C PRO A 247 -15.64 19.97 -3.84
N ALA A 248 -14.47 19.31 -3.77
CA ALA A 248 -14.06 18.24 -4.67
C ALA A 248 -14.29 16.84 -4.08
N LEU A 249 -15.42 16.61 -3.38
CA LEU A 249 -15.73 15.32 -2.74
C LEU A 249 -15.63 14.14 -3.71
N GLN A 250 -16.21 14.26 -4.90
CA GLN A 250 -16.25 13.16 -5.86
C GLN A 250 -14.85 12.78 -6.35
N ASP A 251 -13.96 13.75 -6.56
CA ASP A 251 -12.58 13.51 -6.95
C ASP A 251 -11.79 12.86 -5.80
N ALA A 252 -12.03 13.29 -4.56
CA ALA A 252 -11.43 12.68 -3.37
C ALA A 252 -11.85 11.20 -3.22
N LEU A 253 -13.14 10.91 -3.37
CA LEU A 253 -13.66 9.53 -3.30
C LEU A 253 -13.18 8.69 -4.49
N ALA A 254 -13.10 9.26 -5.70
CA ALA A 254 -12.56 8.58 -6.87
C ALA A 254 -11.08 8.20 -6.66
N SER A 255 -10.28 9.13 -6.12
CA SER A 255 -8.89 8.84 -5.72
C SER A 255 -8.83 7.72 -4.68
N CYS A 256 -9.57 7.83 -3.58
CA CYS A 256 -9.59 6.78 -2.55
C CYS A 256 -9.98 5.42 -3.15
N ARG A 257 -11.00 5.37 -4.01
CA ARG A 257 -11.44 4.13 -4.69
C ARG A 257 -10.34 3.55 -5.57
N LEU A 258 -9.71 4.39 -6.40
CA LEU A 258 -8.60 3.98 -7.26
C LEU A 258 -7.48 3.31 -6.44
N PHE A 259 -7.09 3.92 -5.35
CA PHE A 259 -6.00 3.38 -4.51
C PHE A 259 -6.41 2.12 -3.74
N VAL A 260 -7.62 2.07 -3.19
CA VAL A 260 -8.14 0.90 -2.45
C VAL A 260 -8.29 -0.30 -3.36
N GLU A 261 -8.90 -0.12 -4.53
CA GLU A 261 -9.19 -1.21 -5.46
C GLU A 261 -7.93 -1.77 -6.13
N HIS A 262 -6.88 -0.97 -6.28
CA HIS A 262 -5.68 -1.37 -7.02
C HIS A 262 -4.44 -1.51 -6.12
N PRO A 263 -3.60 -0.49 -5.90
CA PRO A 263 -2.32 -0.72 -5.26
C PRO A 263 -2.43 -1.13 -3.79
N ILE A 264 -3.40 -0.62 -3.02
CA ILE A 264 -3.48 -0.92 -1.59
C ILE A 264 -3.93 -2.37 -1.37
N ALA A 265 -5.01 -2.84 -2.02
CA ALA A 265 -5.47 -4.21 -1.90
C ALA A 265 -4.39 -5.20 -2.38
N ARG A 266 -3.79 -4.93 -3.53
CA ARG A 266 -2.72 -5.73 -4.10
C ARG A 266 -1.51 -5.82 -3.17
N MET A 267 -1.02 -4.68 -2.69
CA MET A 267 0.15 -4.65 -1.81
C MET A 267 -0.14 -5.19 -0.41
N THR A 268 -1.37 -5.20 0.05
CA THR A 268 -1.74 -5.89 1.29
C THR A 268 -1.41 -7.39 1.20
N GLY A 269 -1.74 -8.04 0.10
CA GLY A 269 -1.46 -9.46 -0.12
C GLY A 269 -0.02 -9.74 -0.52
N ILE A 270 0.49 -9.08 -1.56
CA ILE A 270 1.83 -9.34 -2.12
C ILE A 270 2.92 -8.98 -1.11
N CYS A 271 2.79 -7.88 -0.37
CA CYS A 271 3.76 -7.55 0.67
C CYS A 271 3.79 -8.62 1.78
N ALA A 272 2.63 -9.10 2.22
CA ALA A 272 2.55 -10.18 3.21
C ALA A 272 3.24 -11.47 2.71
N LEU A 273 3.04 -11.80 1.43
CA LEU A 273 3.65 -12.96 0.78
C LEU A 273 5.18 -12.85 0.72
N ILE A 274 5.70 -11.75 0.19
CA ILE A 274 7.15 -11.48 0.09
C ILE A 274 7.77 -11.46 1.49
N ARG A 275 7.14 -10.77 2.43
CA ARG A 275 7.57 -10.70 3.83
C ARG A 275 7.65 -12.08 4.48
N GLY A 276 6.65 -12.93 4.22
CA GLY A 276 6.60 -14.31 4.71
C GLY A 276 7.64 -15.21 4.07
N ALA A 277 8.01 -14.97 2.82
CA ALA A 277 9.01 -15.72 2.09
C ALA A 277 10.46 -15.34 2.48
N THR A 278 10.70 -14.08 2.84
CA THR A 278 12.04 -13.56 3.15
C THR A 278 12.42 -13.89 4.59
N GLU A 279 13.48 -14.71 4.76
CA GLU A 279 14.06 -14.98 6.08
C GLU A 279 14.74 -13.72 6.66
N ALA A 280 14.59 -13.55 7.98
CA ALA A 280 15.13 -12.42 8.72
C ALA A 280 16.67 -12.52 8.93
#